data_a71f8717d3bc215a4be646bf7762f94e
#
_entry.id   a71f8717d3bc215a4be646bf7762f94e
#
_cell.length_a   1.000
_cell.length_b   1.000
_cell.length_c   1.000
_cell.angle_alpha   90.00
_cell.angle_beta   90.00
_cell.angle_gamma   90.00
#
_symmetry.space_group_name_H-M   'P 1'
#
loop_
_entity.id
_entity.type
_entity.pdbx_description
1 polymer ?
#
loop_
_entity_poly.entity_id
_entity_poly.type
_entity_poly.pdbx_seq_one_letter_code
_entity_poly.pdbx_strand_id
1 'polypeptide(L)'
;AQALLVVGTRHPRWLPFTIEHTDNYADHRHFGESLAPNTLAGFNTKMTESLMRTSPGGNRIGVVLLDRRRVDTWVKLMGTSEISDRMEHNNTAILSPAAHRKLRQLMLLPPWQGVDVPQLFQADLLEVQLIESLSPESSTLLQPVLRTHHSDLVKELVSFAFRSSTEPISLAMVCQALFTTKTTLTLSCREMFGYGPSALMRRIRLQQVHEVLCHHD
;
A
#
# COMPACT_ATOMS: atom_id res chain seq x y z
N ALA A 1 -15.15 4.26 -13.57
CA ALA A 1 -13.89 4.63 -12.91
C ALA A 1 -12.86 3.52 -13.17
N GLN A 2 -11.61 3.90 -13.37
CA GLN A 2 -10.52 2.95 -13.62
C GLN A 2 -9.90 2.47 -12.29
N ALA A 3 -9.33 1.26 -12.29
CA ALA A 3 -8.52 0.81 -11.18
C ALA A 3 -7.28 1.69 -11.04
N LEU A 4 -6.97 2.11 -9.81
CA LEU A 4 -5.76 2.85 -9.49
C LEU A 4 -4.63 1.86 -9.20
N LEU A 5 -3.47 2.13 -9.77
CA LEU A 5 -2.24 1.42 -9.47
C LEU A 5 -1.29 2.37 -8.75
N VAL A 6 -0.91 2.03 -7.54
CA VAL A 6 0.07 2.77 -6.74
C VAL A 6 1.35 1.96 -6.66
N VAL A 7 2.43 2.52 -7.15
CA VAL A 7 3.78 1.94 -7.06
C VAL A 7 4.72 3.05 -6.60
N GLY A 8 5.52 2.78 -5.58
CA GLY A 8 6.48 3.78 -5.11
C GLY A 8 7.37 3.27 -4.00
N THR A 9 8.42 4.03 -3.73
CA THR A 9 9.31 3.83 -2.59
C THR A 9 8.70 4.49 -1.36
N ARG A 10 8.84 3.83 -0.21
CA ARG A 10 8.42 4.39 1.08
C ARG A 10 9.50 5.33 1.60
N HIS A 11 9.06 6.45 2.12
CA HIS A 11 9.98 7.35 2.82
C HIS A 11 10.49 6.68 4.12
N PRO A 12 11.79 6.68 4.41
CA PRO A 12 12.35 5.93 5.55
C PRO A 12 11.84 6.40 6.92
N ARG A 13 11.39 7.65 7.03
CA ARG A 13 10.84 8.22 8.26
C ARG A 13 9.39 7.83 8.51
N TRP A 14 8.58 7.65 7.45
CA TRP A 14 7.15 7.51 7.58
C TRP A 14 6.71 6.06 7.38
N LEU A 15 5.83 5.60 8.25
CA LEU A 15 5.20 4.30 8.17
C LEU A 15 3.74 4.48 7.77
N PRO A 16 3.29 3.97 6.62
CA PRO A 16 1.90 4.09 6.20
C PRO A 16 1.02 3.07 6.92
N PHE A 17 -0.15 3.52 7.32
CA PHE A 17 -1.28 2.69 7.74
C PHE A 17 -2.44 2.98 6.80
N THR A 18 -2.87 1.99 6.06
CA THR A 18 -3.88 2.13 5.00
C THR A 18 -5.12 1.33 5.35
N ILE A 19 -6.27 1.96 5.31
CA ILE A 19 -7.57 1.34 5.53
C ILE A 19 -8.53 1.69 4.40
N GLU A 20 -9.33 0.72 3.97
CA GLU A 20 -10.36 0.93 2.95
C GLU A 20 -11.66 1.36 3.61
N HIS A 21 -12.29 2.40 3.05
CA HIS A 21 -13.57 2.94 3.53
C HIS A 21 -14.74 2.60 2.62
N THR A 22 -14.50 2.01 1.46
CA THR A 22 -15.56 1.52 0.55
C THR A 22 -15.82 0.05 0.78
N ASP A 23 -16.99 -0.42 0.34
CA ASP A 23 -17.36 -1.84 0.45
C ASP A 23 -16.93 -2.66 -0.77
N ASN A 24 -16.24 -2.05 -1.73
CA ASN A 24 -15.79 -2.68 -2.97
C ASN A 24 -14.33 -3.12 -2.89
N TYR A 25 -14.09 -4.28 -2.31
CA TYR A 25 -12.75 -4.87 -2.13
C TYR A 25 -12.38 -5.92 -3.18
N ALA A 26 -13.31 -6.34 -4.04
CA ALA A 26 -13.19 -7.58 -4.82
C ALA A 26 -11.88 -7.71 -5.61
N ASP A 27 -11.37 -6.59 -6.13
CA ASP A 27 -10.14 -6.56 -6.93
C ASP A 27 -8.99 -5.79 -6.28
N HIS A 28 -9.14 -5.41 -5.00
CA HIS A 28 -8.04 -4.79 -4.27
C HIS A 28 -6.92 -5.79 -4.06
N ARG A 29 -5.71 -5.41 -4.44
CA ARG A 29 -4.51 -6.22 -4.27
C ARG A 29 -3.39 -5.40 -3.66
N HIS A 30 -2.67 -6.03 -2.77
CA HIS A 30 -1.46 -5.49 -2.16
C HIS A 30 -0.33 -6.50 -2.38
N PHE A 31 0.70 -6.09 -3.14
CA PHE A 31 1.75 -7.00 -3.62
C PHE A 31 1.21 -8.26 -4.34
N GLY A 32 0.12 -8.13 -5.09
CA GLY A 32 -0.52 -9.21 -5.83
C GLY A 32 -1.54 -10.04 -5.04
N GLU A 33 -1.55 -9.95 -3.72
CA GLU A 33 -2.50 -10.65 -2.87
C GLU A 33 -3.82 -9.87 -2.74
N SER A 34 -4.93 -10.57 -2.78
CA SER A 34 -6.25 -9.96 -2.58
C SER A 34 -6.41 -9.50 -1.13
N LEU A 35 -6.88 -8.28 -0.94
CA LEU A 35 -7.20 -7.77 0.40
C LEU A 35 -8.57 -8.30 0.83
N ALA A 36 -8.62 -8.83 2.05
CA ALA A 36 -9.87 -9.18 2.70
C ALA A 36 -10.60 -7.92 3.21
N PRO A 37 -11.92 -7.98 3.46
CA PRO A 37 -12.62 -6.94 4.19
C PRO A 37 -11.96 -6.65 5.54
N ASN A 38 -12.08 -5.43 6.00
CA ASN A 38 -11.51 -4.96 7.28
C ASN A 38 -9.98 -5.06 7.38
N THR A 39 -9.26 -5.09 6.27
CA THR A 39 -7.80 -5.14 6.27
C THR A 39 -7.21 -3.77 6.58
N LEU A 40 -6.26 -3.74 7.53
CA LEU A 40 -5.28 -2.70 7.72
C LEU A 40 -3.99 -3.12 7.02
N ALA A 41 -3.42 -2.25 6.20
CA ALA A 41 -2.24 -2.57 5.40
C ALA A 41 -1.16 -1.48 5.49
N GLY A 42 0.07 -1.83 5.14
CA GLY A 42 1.15 -0.86 4.97
C GLY A 42 2.15 -0.78 6.12
N PHE A 43 1.84 -1.27 7.28
CA PHE A 43 2.56 -1.05 8.54
C PHE A 43 3.89 -1.81 8.68
N ASN A 44 4.32 -2.58 7.70
CA ASN A 44 5.58 -3.34 7.80
C ASN A 44 6.79 -2.40 7.88
N THR A 45 7.62 -2.59 8.91
CA THR A 45 8.77 -1.72 9.20
C THR A 45 9.99 -2.00 8.32
N LYS A 46 10.08 -3.18 7.71
CA LYS A 46 11.21 -3.60 6.85
C LYS A 46 10.95 -3.36 5.36
N MET A 47 9.70 -3.11 4.97
CA MET A 47 9.37 -2.85 3.57
C MET A 47 9.73 -1.43 3.16
N THR A 48 10.44 -1.33 2.06
CA THR A 48 10.89 -0.06 1.47
C THR A 48 10.03 0.41 0.30
N GLU A 49 9.04 -0.39 -0.10
CA GLU A 49 8.22 -0.13 -1.28
C GLU A 49 6.75 -0.36 -0.99
N SER A 50 5.92 0.26 -1.79
CA SER A 50 4.47 0.07 -1.81
C SER A 50 4.01 -0.35 -3.19
N LEU A 51 3.16 -1.35 -3.26
CA LEU A 51 2.55 -1.82 -4.48
C LEU A 51 1.08 -2.17 -4.17
N MET A 52 0.18 -1.36 -4.69
CA MET A 52 -1.26 -1.51 -4.46
C MET A 52 -2.04 -1.33 -5.75
N ARG A 53 -3.02 -2.18 -5.97
CA ARG A 53 -4.03 -2.03 -7.02
C ARG A 53 -5.40 -1.93 -6.37
N THR A 54 -6.18 -0.93 -6.77
CA THR A 54 -7.56 -0.78 -6.31
C THR A 54 -8.56 -1.40 -7.28
N SER A 55 -9.76 -1.73 -6.80
CA SER A 55 -10.87 -2.13 -7.65
C SER A 55 -11.26 -1.00 -8.62
N PRO A 56 -11.78 -1.31 -9.82
CA PRO A 56 -12.46 -0.33 -10.64
C PRO A 56 -13.74 0.13 -9.93
N GLY A 57 -14.02 1.41 -10.03
CA GLY A 57 -15.21 1.97 -9.36
C GLY A 57 -14.93 3.18 -8.55
N GLY A 58 -15.22 3.70 -7.67
CA GLY A 58 -14.77 4.74 -6.75
C GLY A 58 -14.19 4.07 -5.50
N ASN A 59 -13.01 4.44 -5.16
CA ASN A 59 -12.35 3.93 -3.95
C ASN A 59 -12.17 5.08 -2.97
N ARG A 60 -12.40 4.81 -1.71
CA ARG A 60 -12.13 5.75 -0.61
C ARG A 60 -11.18 5.09 0.35
N ILE A 61 -9.91 5.45 0.23
CA ILE A 61 -8.82 4.87 1.02
C ILE A 61 -8.32 5.94 1.98
N GLY A 62 -8.29 5.62 3.26
CA GLY A 62 -7.62 6.42 4.27
C GLY A 62 -6.17 5.96 4.42
N VAL A 63 -5.24 6.91 4.40
CA VAL A 63 -3.82 6.64 4.67
C VAL A 63 -3.35 7.56 5.79
N VAL A 64 -2.80 6.97 6.83
CA VAL A 64 -2.14 7.70 7.92
C VAL A 64 -0.65 7.41 7.84
N LEU A 65 0.15 8.46 7.80
CA LEU A 65 1.61 8.37 7.81
C LEU A 65 2.11 8.68 9.24
N LEU A 66 2.61 7.66 9.92
CA LEU A 66 3.18 7.81 11.26
C LEU A 66 4.69 7.96 11.21
N ASP A 67 5.25 8.86 12.02
CA ASP A 67 6.69 8.92 12.24
C ASP A 67 7.15 7.62 12.95
N ARG A 68 8.12 6.92 12.37
CA ARG A 68 8.63 5.64 12.91
C ARG A 68 9.08 5.77 14.36
N ARG A 69 9.69 6.90 14.75
CA ARG A 69 10.13 7.13 16.12
C ARG A 69 8.95 7.17 17.09
N ARG A 70 7.83 7.75 16.67
CA ARG A 70 6.60 7.77 17.48
C ARG A 70 6.00 6.37 17.60
N VAL A 71 5.98 5.60 16.51
CA VAL A 71 5.55 4.19 16.54
C VAL A 71 6.39 3.39 17.54
N ASP A 72 7.72 3.49 17.46
CA ASP A 72 8.63 2.81 18.38
C ASP A 72 8.38 3.23 19.84
N THR A 73 8.05 4.50 20.08
CA THR A 73 7.72 5.01 21.41
C THR A 73 6.43 4.40 21.93
N TRP A 74 5.36 4.38 21.12
CA TRP A 74 4.08 3.80 21.50
C TRP A 74 4.18 2.29 21.75
N VAL A 75 4.87 1.56 20.89
CA VAL A 75 5.09 0.11 21.07
C VAL A 75 5.81 -0.18 22.38
N LYS A 76 6.84 0.61 22.73
CA LYS A 76 7.53 0.49 24.02
C LYS A 76 6.64 0.81 25.22
N LEU A 77 5.83 1.86 25.12
CA LEU A 77 4.92 2.27 26.19
C LEU A 77 3.81 1.22 26.43
N MET A 78 3.33 0.59 25.37
CA MET A 78 2.34 -0.49 25.46
C MET A 78 2.93 -1.80 26.00
N GLY A 79 4.26 -1.91 26.10
CA GLY A 79 4.94 -3.07 26.70
C GLY A 79 4.84 -4.36 25.89
N THR A 80 4.47 -4.28 24.59
CA THR A 80 4.22 -5.45 23.75
C THR A 80 5.29 -5.63 22.67
N SER A 81 6.28 -6.49 22.94
CA SER A 81 7.23 -6.94 21.90
C SER A 81 6.51 -7.63 20.73
N GLU A 82 5.34 -8.21 20.96
CA GLU A 82 4.55 -8.89 19.95
C GLU A 82 4.07 -7.97 18.82
N ILE A 83 3.67 -6.73 19.12
CA ILE A 83 3.28 -5.77 18.09
C ILE A 83 4.49 -5.41 17.19
N SER A 84 5.67 -5.22 17.80
CA SER A 84 6.90 -4.97 17.03
C SER A 84 7.21 -6.12 16.08
N ASP A 85 7.16 -7.34 16.57
CA ASP A 85 7.39 -8.56 15.79
C ASP A 85 6.37 -8.71 14.67
N ARG A 86 5.10 -8.45 14.93
CA ARG A 86 4.04 -8.40 13.92
C ARG A 86 4.33 -7.38 12.83
N MET A 87 4.77 -6.18 13.19
CA MET A 87 5.10 -5.11 12.22
C MET A 87 6.35 -5.41 11.41
N GLU A 88 7.26 -6.22 11.91
CA GLU A 88 8.43 -6.64 11.16
C GLU A 88 8.15 -7.73 10.12
N HIS A 89 7.24 -8.64 10.43
CA HIS A 89 7.01 -9.84 9.62
C HIS A 89 5.76 -9.74 8.73
N ASN A 90 4.80 -8.86 9.05
CA ASN A 90 3.55 -8.74 8.32
C ASN A 90 3.34 -7.32 7.81
N ASN A 91 2.56 -7.19 6.75
CA ASN A 91 2.21 -5.90 6.16
C ASN A 91 0.70 -5.68 6.05
N THR A 92 -0.07 -6.71 6.34
CA THR A 92 -1.53 -6.72 6.33
C THR A 92 -2.07 -7.44 7.55
N ALA A 93 -3.14 -6.92 8.12
CA ALA A 93 -3.86 -7.52 9.24
C ALA A 93 -5.36 -7.39 9.02
N ILE A 94 -6.11 -8.46 9.22
CA ILE A 94 -7.56 -8.43 9.24
C ILE A 94 -7.98 -8.00 10.65
N LEU A 95 -8.58 -6.83 10.74
CA LEU A 95 -9.08 -6.30 12.00
C LEU A 95 -10.39 -6.98 12.41
N SER A 96 -10.59 -7.08 13.70
CA SER A 96 -11.91 -7.40 14.22
C SER A 96 -12.93 -6.35 13.78
N PRO A 97 -14.22 -6.69 13.59
CA PRO A 97 -15.22 -5.71 13.17
C PRO A 97 -15.32 -4.49 14.10
N ALA A 98 -15.03 -4.69 15.39
CA ALA A 98 -15.02 -3.61 16.38
C ALA A 98 -13.82 -2.67 16.17
N ALA A 99 -12.60 -3.21 16.03
CA ALA A 99 -11.39 -2.44 15.77
C ALA A 99 -11.49 -1.66 14.45
N HIS A 100 -11.96 -2.31 13.39
CA HIS A 100 -12.17 -1.66 12.10
C HIS A 100 -13.16 -0.50 12.17
N ARG A 101 -14.33 -0.67 12.82
CA ARG A 101 -15.29 0.42 12.99
C ARG A 101 -14.71 1.58 13.78
N LYS A 102 -13.99 1.30 14.86
CA LYS A 102 -13.36 2.33 15.70
C LYS A 102 -12.34 3.15 14.91
N LEU A 103 -11.44 2.50 14.18
CA LEU A 103 -10.46 3.18 13.32
C LEU A 103 -11.14 3.99 12.21
N ARG A 104 -12.11 3.39 11.52
CA ARG A 104 -12.86 4.06 10.47
C ARG A 104 -13.56 5.34 10.98
N GLN A 105 -14.16 5.28 12.14
CA GLN A 105 -14.77 6.45 12.78
C GLN A 105 -13.73 7.53 13.06
N LEU A 106 -12.60 7.20 13.68
CA LEU A 106 -11.53 8.15 13.97
C LEU A 106 -10.95 8.80 12.71
N MET A 107 -10.76 8.03 11.64
CA MET A 107 -10.23 8.54 10.37
C MET A 107 -11.24 9.35 9.55
N LEU A 108 -12.55 9.16 9.75
CA LEU A 108 -13.61 9.88 9.05
C LEU A 108 -14.16 11.06 9.84
N LEU A 109 -13.77 11.23 11.08
CA LEU A 109 -14.13 12.41 11.84
C LEU A 109 -13.64 13.65 11.07
N PRO A 110 -14.54 14.62 10.79
CA PRO A 110 -14.11 15.86 10.18
C PRO A 110 -13.06 16.51 11.11
N PRO A 111 -11.98 17.05 10.55
CA PRO A 111 -11.05 17.80 11.37
C PRO A 111 -11.82 18.94 12.04
N TRP A 112 -12.19 18.78 13.34
CA TRP A 112 -12.36 19.87 14.29
C TRP A 112 -13.52 20.84 14.14
N GLN A 113 -14.65 20.46 13.62
CA GLN A 113 -15.84 21.29 13.73
C GLN A 113 -16.50 21.12 15.12
N GLY A 114 -16.09 21.95 16.07
CA GLY A 114 -16.91 22.22 17.27
C GLY A 114 -16.60 21.42 18.53
N VAL A 115 -15.44 20.78 18.67
CA VAL A 115 -15.01 20.16 19.93
C VAL A 115 -13.68 20.75 20.35
N ASP A 116 -13.64 21.29 21.57
CA ASP A 116 -12.46 21.89 22.23
C ASP A 116 -11.38 20.83 22.64
N VAL A 117 -11.21 19.77 21.84
CA VAL A 117 -10.16 18.80 22.09
C VAL A 117 -8.91 19.24 21.35
N PRO A 118 -7.76 19.41 22.04
CA PRO A 118 -6.53 19.81 21.40
C PRO A 118 -6.19 18.87 20.24
N GLN A 119 -5.83 19.41 19.09
CA GLN A 119 -5.50 18.65 17.87
C GLN A 119 -4.43 17.58 18.13
N LEU A 120 -3.48 17.87 19.04
CA LEU A 120 -2.45 16.93 19.46
C LEU A 120 -3.03 15.69 20.13
N PHE A 121 -4.02 15.83 20.99
CA PHE A 121 -4.64 14.69 21.69
C PHE A 121 -5.35 13.72 20.75
N GLN A 122 -5.96 14.22 19.70
CA GLN A 122 -6.67 13.37 18.74
C GLN A 122 -5.69 12.67 17.79
N ALA A 123 -4.59 13.31 17.42
CA ALA A 123 -3.51 12.67 16.68
C ALA A 123 -2.93 11.51 17.49
N ASP A 124 -2.65 11.74 18.78
CA ASP A 124 -2.15 10.69 19.67
C ASP A 124 -3.14 9.54 19.83
N LEU A 125 -4.44 9.85 19.96
CA LEU A 125 -5.49 8.84 20.04
C LEU A 125 -5.55 7.96 18.78
N LEU A 126 -5.45 8.56 17.60
CA LEU A 126 -5.43 7.82 16.34
C LEU A 126 -4.17 6.95 16.23
N GLU A 127 -3.00 7.48 16.60
CA GLU A 127 -1.74 6.74 16.60
C GLU A 127 -1.80 5.51 17.52
N VAL A 128 -2.22 5.72 18.77
CA VAL A 128 -2.42 4.64 19.75
C VAL A 128 -3.39 3.58 19.21
N GLN A 129 -4.53 4.03 18.65
CA GLN A 129 -5.53 3.11 18.14
C GLN A 129 -5.05 2.30 16.92
N LEU A 130 -4.24 2.90 16.04
CA LEU A 130 -3.63 2.19 14.90
C LEU A 130 -2.70 1.08 15.39
N ILE A 131 -1.86 1.37 16.39
CA ILE A 131 -0.91 0.42 16.94
C ILE A 131 -1.64 -0.68 17.74
N GLU A 132 -2.61 -0.31 18.60
CA GLU A 132 -3.43 -1.24 19.35
C GLU A 132 -4.23 -2.21 18.45
N SER A 133 -4.61 -1.73 17.25
CA SER A 133 -5.30 -2.57 16.26
C SER A 133 -4.43 -3.71 15.73
N LEU A 134 -3.12 -3.67 15.94
CA LEU A 134 -2.21 -4.76 15.57
C LEU A 134 -2.05 -5.80 16.69
N SER A 135 -2.69 -5.62 17.85
CA SER A 135 -2.67 -6.62 18.92
C SER A 135 -3.39 -7.92 18.52
N PRO A 136 -3.05 -9.07 19.12
CA PRO A 136 -3.71 -10.35 18.84
C PRO A 136 -5.21 -10.33 19.06
N GLU A 137 -5.68 -9.55 20.05
CA GLU A 137 -7.09 -9.43 20.38
C GLU A 137 -7.86 -8.61 19.36
N SER A 138 -7.18 -7.69 18.67
CA SER A 138 -7.77 -6.74 17.73
C SER A 138 -7.69 -7.20 16.29
N SER A 139 -6.73 -8.07 15.95
CA SER A 139 -6.50 -8.47 14.55
C SER A 139 -5.95 -9.88 14.40
N THR A 140 -6.27 -10.49 13.24
CA THR A 140 -5.62 -11.68 12.72
C THR A 140 -4.65 -11.27 11.62
N LEU A 141 -3.44 -11.81 11.64
CA LEU A 141 -2.44 -11.52 10.62
C LEU A 141 -2.71 -12.35 9.38
N LEU A 142 -2.60 -11.72 8.23
CA LEU A 142 -2.46 -12.44 6.96
C LEU A 142 -1.02 -12.96 6.87
N GLN A 143 -0.85 -14.03 6.10
CA GLN A 143 0.49 -14.60 5.90
C GLN A 143 1.45 -13.51 5.38
N PRO A 144 2.72 -13.53 5.81
CA PRO A 144 3.70 -12.56 5.33
C PRO A 144 3.77 -12.63 3.82
N VAL A 145 3.74 -11.46 3.18
CA VAL A 145 3.96 -11.38 1.73
C VAL A 145 5.37 -11.88 1.44
N LEU A 146 5.49 -13.11 1.00
CA LEU A 146 6.75 -13.63 0.53
C LEU A 146 7.17 -12.77 -0.68
N ARG A 147 8.33 -12.11 -0.59
CA ARG A 147 8.95 -11.51 -1.77
C ARG A 147 9.18 -12.63 -2.76
N THR A 148 8.36 -12.70 -3.78
CA THR A 148 8.54 -13.65 -4.86
C THR A 148 9.46 -13.03 -5.90
N HIS A 149 10.20 -13.86 -6.61
CA HIS A 149 10.97 -13.42 -7.78
C HIS A 149 10.08 -12.63 -8.76
N HIS A 150 8.79 -12.96 -8.84
CA HIS A 150 7.80 -12.26 -9.63
C HIS A 150 7.56 -10.81 -9.18
N SER A 151 7.57 -10.55 -7.88
CA SER A 151 7.39 -9.18 -7.36
C SER A 151 8.59 -8.29 -7.69
N ASP A 152 9.79 -8.82 -7.55
CA ASP A 152 11.03 -8.09 -7.85
C ASP A 152 11.15 -7.81 -9.35
N LEU A 153 10.82 -8.80 -10.19
CA LEU A 153 10.81 -8.64 -11.64
C LEU A 153 9.82 -7.56 -12.11
N VAL A 154 8.63 -7.49 -11.48
CA VAL A 154 7.64 -6.46 -11.80
C VAL A 154 8.09 -5.07 -11.37
N LYS A 155 8.77 -4.93 -10.23
CA LYS A 155 9.38 -3.67 -9.80
C LYS A 155 10.44 -3.19 -10.76
N GLU A 156 11.31 -4.08 -11.20
CA GLU A 156 12.34 -3.76 -12.20
C GLU A 156 11.71 -3.32 -13.52
N LEU A 157 10.64 -3.99 -13.98
CA LEU A 157 9.87 -3.56 -15.15
C LEU A 157 9.31 -2.14 -14.98
N VAL A 158 8.68 -1.85 -13.83
CA VAL A 158 8.13 -0.52 -13.55
C VAL A 158 9.23 0.54 -13.54
N SER A 159 10.34 0.27 -12.84
CA SER A 159 11.50 1.15 -12.78
C SER A 159 12.12 1.38 -14.16
N PHE A 160 12.23 0.34 -14.98
CA PHE A 160 12.70 0.42 -16.35
C PHE A 160 11.78 1.30 -17.21
N ALA A 161 10.46 1.08 -17.11
CA ALA A 161 9.48 1.85 -17.88
C ALA A 161 9.47 3.34 -17.50
N PHE A 162 9.66 3.69 -16.24
CA PHE A 162 9.77 5.08 -15.80
C PHE A 162 11.05 5.76 -16.27
N ARG A 163 12.19 5.05 -16.27
CA ARG A 163 13.47 5.60 -16.74
C ARG A 163 13.54 5.81 -18.24
N SER A 164 12.82 5.02 -19.00
CA SER A 164 12.82 5.05 -20.48
C SER A 164 11.67 5.90 -21.04
N SER A 165 11.49 7.10 -20.52
CA SER A 165 10.31 7.96 -20.83
C SER A 165 10.27 8.48 -22.28
N THR A 166 11.41 8.59 -22.95
CA THR A 166 11.54 9.26 -24.28
C THR A 166 11.47 8.31 -25.46
N GLU A 167 11.74 7.02 -25.29
CA GLU A 167 11.79 6.05 -26.38
C GLU A 167 10.67 5.01 -26.33
N PRO A 168 10.23 4.49 -27.49
CA PRO A 168 9.27 3.38 -27.52
C PRO A 168 9.91 2.12 -26.96
N ILE A 169 9.40 1.64 -25.84
CA ILE A 169 9.86 0.43 -25.20
C ILE A 169 9.12 -0.77 -25.79
N SER A 170 9.85 -1.71 -26.40
CA SER A 170 9.30 -3.00 -26.81
C SER A 170 9.38 -4.02 -25.68
N LEU A 171 8.46 -5.00 -25.69
CA LEU A 171 8.49 -6.10 -24.72
C LEU A 171 9.79 -6.92 -24.82
N ALA A 172 10.35 -7.03 -26.03
CA ALA A 172 11.63 -7.73 -26.26
C ALA A 172 12.79 -7.01 -25.56
N MET A 173 12.88 -5.68 -25.69
CA MET A 173 13.88 -4.87 -24.99
C MET A 173 13.80 -5.05 -23.48
N VAL A 174 12.59 -5.05 -22.91
CA VAL A 174 12.38 -5.28 -21.48
C VAL A 174 12.86 -6.66 -21.07
N CYS A 175 12.47 -7.70 -21.80
CA CYS A 175 12.89 -9.06 -21.50
C CYS A 175 14.43 -9.22 -21.55
N GLN A 176 15.08 -8.57 -22.49
CA GLN A 176 16.53 -8.55 -22.59
C GLN A 176 17.17 -7.80 -21.41
N ALA A 177 16.68 -6.59 -21.11
CA ALA A 177 17.21 -5.76 -20.03
C ALA A 177 17.04 -6.39 -18.64
N LEU A 178 15.96 -7.13 -18.43
CA LEU A 178 15.65 -7.79 -17.15
C LEU A 178 16.06 -9.26 -17.11
N PHE A 179 16.80 -9.74 -18.11
CA PHE A 179 17.25 -11.13 -18.20
C PHE A 179 16.12 -12.15 -17.96
N THR A 180 14.96 -11.91 -18.56
CA THR A 180 13.76 -12.73 -18.35
C THR A 180 13.09 -13.13 -19.66
N THR A 181 12.15 -14.08 -19.58
CA THR A 181 11.36 -14.48 -20.74
C THR A 181 10.02 -13.71 -20.79
N LYS A 182 9.45 -13.60 -21.99
CA LYS A 182 8.11 -13.02 -22.18
C LYS A 182 7.05 -13.74 -21.35
N THR A 183 7.16 -15.07 -21.23
CA THR A 183 6.23 -15.89 -20.46
C THR A 183 6.31 -15.57 -18.98
N THR A 184 7.51 -15.56 -18.40
CA THR A 184 7.75 -15.24 -16.99
C THR A 184 7.27 -13.84 -16.67
N LEU A 185 7.64 -12.85 -17.49
CA LEU A 185 7.21 -11.46 -17.29
C LEU A 185 5.68 -11.30 -17.39
N THR A 186 5.04 -12.02 -18.33
CA THR A 186 3.58 -11.99 -18.48
C THR A 186 2.88 -12.62 -17.27
N LEU A 187 3.40 -13.74 -16.77
CA LEU A 187 2.86 -14.39 -15.59
C LEU A 187 2.98 -13.48 -14.35
N SER A 188 4.18 -12.93 -14.12
CA SER A 188 4.44 -12.01 -13.01
C SER A 188 3.52 -10.79 -13.04
N CYS A 189 3.34 -10.15 -14.21
CA CYS A 189 2.45 -9.00 -14.35
C CYS A 189 0.98 -9.37 -14.13
N ARG A 190 0.55 -10.53 -14.60
CA ARG A 190 -0.84 -10.99 -14.40
C ARG A 190 -1.13 -11.33 -12.95
N GLU A 191 -0.20 -11.96 -12.28
CA GLU A 191 -0.30 -12.28 -10.85
C GLU A 191 -0.41 -11.01 -10.02
N MET A 192 0.47 -10.03 -10.26
CA MET A 192 0.55 -8.79 -9.49
C MET A 192 -0.57 -7.80 -9.83
N PHE A 193 -0.94 -7.68 -11.09
CA PHE A 193 -1.82 -6.62 -11.59
C PHE A 193 -3.08 -7.12 -12.31
N GLY A 194 -3.17 -8.41 -12.61
CA GLY A 194 -4.28 -8.98 -13.37
C GLY A 194 -4.21 -8.70 -14.89
N TYR A 195 -3.17 -8.04 -15.40
CA TYR A 195 -2.95 -7.78 -16.82
C TYR A 195 -1.48 -7.91 -17.23
N GLY A 196 -1.22 -8.04 -18.52
CA GLY A 196 0.13 -8.30 -19.02
C GLY A 196 1.04 -7.06 -19.08
N PRO A 197 2.36 -7.26 -19.31
CA PRO A 197 3.38 -6.21 -19.25
C PRO A 197 3.15 -5.07 -20.26
N SER A 198 2.66 -5.37 -21.46
CA SER A 198 2.37 -4.31 -22.47
C SER A 198 1.27 -3.36 -22.01
N ALA A 199 0.25 -3.86 -21.31
CA ALA A 199 -0.80 -3.03 -20.75
C ALA A 199 -0.28 -2.18 -19.58
N LEU A 200 0.62 -2.74 -18.74
CA LEU A 200 1.28 -2.01 -17.67
C LEU A 200 2.14 -0.86 -18.21
N MET A 201 3.02 -1.15 -19.17
CA MET A 201 3.87 -0.13 -19.81
C MET A 201 3.07 0.99 -20.47
N ARG A 202 1.96 0.65 -21.15
CA ARG A 202 1.05 1.66 -21.72
C ARG A 202 0.46 2.58 -20.65
N ARG A 203 0.05 2.04 -19.50
CA ARG A 203 -0.51 2.82 -18.40
C ARG A 203 0.53 3.75 -17.78
N ILE A 204 1.76 3.26 -17.57
CA ILE A 204 2.88 4.07 -17.07
C ILE A 204 3.14 5.24 -18.03
N ARG A 205 3.19 4.96 -19.32
CA ARG A 205 3.42 6.00 -20.34
C ARG A 205 2.31 7.05 -20.39
N LEU A 206 1.05 6.62 -20.28
CA LEU A 206 -0.08 7.55 -20.20
C LEU A 206 -0.01 8.44 -18.96
N GLN A 207 0.43 7.89 -17.83
CA GLN A 207 0.65 8.65 -16.61
C GLN A 207 1.75 9.69 -16.78
N GLN A 208 2.89 9.32 -17.37
CA GLN A 208 3.99 10.25 -17.66
C GLN A 208 3.56 11.39 -18.59
N VAL A 209 2.81 11.08 -19.65
CA VAL A 209 2.25 12.10 -20.57
C VAL A 209 1.30 13.04 -19.84
N HIS A 210 0.42 12.48 -19.00
CA HIS A 210 -0.51 13.28 -18.20
C HIS A 210 0.23 14.23 -17.24
N GLU A 211 1.27 13.74 -16.55
CA GLU A 211 2.09 14.57 -15.66
C GLU A 211 2.76 15.73 -16.40
N VAL A 212 3.34 15.46 -17.57
CA VAL A 212 3.95 16.51 -18.41
C VAL A 212 2.93 17.56 -18.83
N LEU A 213 1.73 17.14 -19.24
CA LEU A 213 0.68 18.07 -19.67
C LEU A 213 0.11 18.91 -18.52
N CYS A 214 0.02 18.34 -17.30
CA CYS A 214 -0.49 19.07 -16.12
C CYS A 214 0.53 20.01 -15.47
N HIS A 215 1.83 19.87 -15.76
CA HIS A 215 2.87 20.71 -15.17
C HIS A 215 3.36 21.81 -16.15
N HIS A 216 2.75 21.95 -17.30
CA HIS A 216 3.05 22.99 -18.27
C HIS A 216 2.03 24.15 -18.29
N ASP A 217 1.12 24.19 -17.29
CA ASP A 217 0.29 25.35 -16.95
C ASP A 217 0.84 26.00 -15.65
#